data_e8a7f0931fdd5fafcbd54b7c3022b9da
#
_entry.id   e8a7f0931fdd5fafcbd54b7c3022b9da
#
_cell.length_a   1.000
_cell.length_b   1.000
_cell.length_c   1.000
_cell.angle_alpha   90.00
_cell.angle_beta   90.00
_cell.angle_gamma   90.00
#
_symmetry.space_group_name_H-M   'P 1'
#
loop_
_entity.id
_entity.type
_entity.pdbx_description
1 polymer ?
#
loop_
_entity_poly.entity_id
_entity_poly.type
_entity_poly.pdbx_seq_one_letter_code
_entity_poly.pdbx_strand_id
1 'polypeptide(L)'
;MALRFSKTPRLLTLFFSLFFLIPLVSPVNFVVIQPGEGTPLFPKVLQVKSSDIKTYKPNGQVYLLSIWVSTADAKILGAEAVACWVREDCVLFPRSVMYKRNTTTVKEEKKALQEMKASQSDAMSATKNYLKKNFPSVDISKLSDSSLKVSLPNTGGPSGGLIFSIGLIDFFTSEDILQGQKVAGSGTITADGKVGAIGGISEKIIAAKKAGATVLFASRENCGEIPENVSGISVVAISTLEEAMTYLQMVPRSNSRGVSGCTNLGA
;
A
#
# COMPACT_ATOMS: atom_id res chain seq x y z
N MET A 1 17.93 59.89 -5.70
CA MET A 1 17.25 59.50 -6.96
C MET A 1 16.02 58.68 -6.57
N ALA A 2 14.82 59.28 -6.49
CA ALA A 2 13.59 58.58 -6.06
C ALA A 2 13.00 57.83 -7.26
N LEU A 3 12.98 56.50 -7.17
CA LEU A 3 12.33 55.65 -8.15
C LEU A 3 10.82 55.94 -8.13
N ARG A 4 10.32 56.70 -9.12
CA ARG A 4 8.89 56.88 -9.36
C ARG A 4 8.36 55.53 -9.93
N PHE A 5 7.75 54.72 -9.10
CA PHE A 5 6.90 53.61 -9.55
C PHE A 5 5.71 54.19 -10.32
N SER A 6 5.71 54.08 -11.62
CA SER A 6 4.54 54.38 -12.45
C SER A 6 3.41 53.42 -12.04
N LYS A 7 2.22 53.97 -11.77
CA LYS A 7 1.04 53.14 -11.46
C LYS A 7 0.75 52.27 -12.68
N THR A 8 0.83 50.94 -12.49
CA THR A 8 0.48 50.00 -13.54
C THR A 8 -0.96 50.23 -14.01
N PRO A 9 -1.22 50.23 -15.33
CA PRO A 9 -2.58 50.40 -15.84
C PRO A 9 -3.51 49.36 -15.23
N ARG A 10 -4.68 49.74 -14.76
CA ARG A 10 -5.68 48.86 -14.14
C ARG A 10 -6.04 47.67 -15.02
N LEU A 11 -6.09 47.86 -16.36
CA LEU A 11 -6.30 46.79 -17.32
C LEU A 11 -5.18 45.72 -17.31
N LEU A 12 -3.94 46.17 -17.17
CA LEU A 12 -2.77 45.25 -17.11
C LEU A 12 -2.80 44.43 -15.82
N THR A 13 -3.12 45.05 -14.68
CA THR A 13 -3.26 44.34 -13.41
C THR A 13 -4.41 43.33 -13.46
N LEU A 14 -5.55 43.70 -14.04
CA LEU A 14 -6.69 42.79 -14.21
C LEU A 14 -6.32 41.58 -15.14
N PHE A 15 -5.62 41.86 -16.24
CA PHE A 15 -5.17 40.82 -17.17
C PHE A 15 -4.24 39.82 -16.47
N PHE A 16 -3.22 40.29 -15.75
CA PHE A 16 -2.33 39.41 -15.01
C PHE A 16 -3.05 38.64 -13.90
N SER A 17 -3.97 39.30 -13.17
CA SER A 17 -4.77 38.60 -12.16
C SER A 17 -5.58 37.46 -12.76
N LEU A 18 -6.26 37.68 -13.87
CA LEU A 18 -7.02 36.66 -14.58
C LEU A 18 -6.13 35.56 -15.16
N PHE A 19 -4.96 35.92 -15.71
CA PHE A 19 -4.01 34.97 -16.26
C PHE A 19 -3.53 33.97 -15.21
N PHE A 20 -3.32 34.38 -13.95
CA PHE A 20 -2.91 33.49 -12.88
C PHE A 20 -4.09 32.81 -12.18
N LEU A 21 -5.25 33.46 -12.06
CA LEU A 21 -6.42 32.89 -11.37
C LEU A 21 -7.15 31.84 -12.20
N ILE A 22 -7.30 32.04 -13.51
CA ILE A 22 -8.03 31.11 -14.37
C ILE A 22 -7.43 29.69 -14.34
N PRO A 23 -6.11 29.48 -14.49
CA PRO A 23 -5.52 28.14 -14.38
C PRO A 23 -5.74 27.49 -13.01
N LEU A 24 -5.75 28.24 -11.91
CA LEU A 24 -5.96 27.71 -10.57
C LEU A 24 -7.37 27.17 -10.35
N VAL A 25 -8.38 27.78 -10.96
CA VAL A 25 -9.78 27.35 -10.84
C VAL A 25 -10.24 26.44 -11.99
N SER A 26 -9.39 26.26 -13.01
CA SER A 26 -9.70 25.37 -14.14
C SER A 26 -9.43 23.92 -13.78
N PRO A 27 -10.26 22.97 -14.24
CA PRO A 27 -10.02 21.56 -14.07
C PRO A 27 -8.80 21.11 -14.88
N VAL A 28 -7.93 20.32 -14.25
CA VAL A 28 -6.74 19.72 -14.85
C VAL A 28 -6.88 18.20 -14.96
N ASN A 29 -6.23 17.60 -15.94
CA ASN A 29 -6.37 16.19 -16.24
C ASN A 29 -5.37 15.33 -15.46
N PHE A 30 -5.38 15.45 -14.13
CA PHE A 30 -4.53 14.70 -13.21
C PHE A 30 -5.34 13.88 -12.22
N VAL A 31 -4.66 12.90 -11.64
CA VAL A 31 -5.10 12.10 -10.50
C VAL A 31 -4.18 12.42 -9.33
N VAL A 32 -4.76 12.64 -8.18
CA VAL A 32 -4.05 12.87 -6.91
C VAL A 32 -3.93 11.56 -6.18
N ILE A 33 -2.72 11.22 -5.73
CA ILE A 33 -2.45 10.08 -4.86
C ILE A 33 -1.81 10.58 -3.57
N GLN A 34 -2.31 10.05 -2.44
CA GLN A 34 -1.84 10.41 -1.11
C GLN A 34 -1.71 9.15 -0.24
N PRO A 35 -0.87 9.18 0.82
CA PRO A 35 -0.85 8.12 1.80
C PRO A 35 -2.23 7.90 2.41
N GLY A 36 -2.67 6.65 2.42
CA GLY A 36 -3.84 6.23 3.16
C GLY A 36 -3.48 5.83 4.59
N GLU A 37 -4.12 4.78 5.08
CA GLU A 37 -3.97 4.28 6.44
C GLU A 37 -3.25 2.94 6.48
N GLY A 38 -2.55 2.69 7.59
CA GLY A 38 -2.12 1.36 8.00
C GLY A 38 -3.13 0.79 9.00
N THR A 39 -3.98 -0.12 8.55
CA THR A 39 -5.04 -0.70 9.36
C THR A 39 -4.57 -2.02 9.97
N PRO A 40 -4.70 -2.25 11.30
CA PRO A 40 -4.40 -3.52 11.92
C PRO A 40 -5.20 -4.66 11.27
N LEU A 41 -4.49 -5.72 10.86
CA LEU A 41 -5.11 -6.85 10.18
C LEU A 41 -6.11 -7.57 11.10
N PHE A 42 -5.71 -7.85 12.33
CA PHE A 42 -6.55 -8.48 13.36
C PHE A 42 -6.86 -7.52 14.51
N PRO A 43 -8.05 -7.56 15.06
CA PRO A 43 -9.28 -8.24 14.58
C PRO A 43 -10.09 -7.39 13.59
N LYS A 44 -9.56 -6.23 13.15
CA LYS A 44 -10.36 -5.25 12.40
C LYS A 44 -10.69 -5.69 10.98
N VAL A 45 -9.68 -6.18 10.26
CA VAL A 45 -9.79 -6.50 8.83
C VAL A 45 -10.15 -7.97 8.64
N LEU A 46 -9.47 -8.87 9.34
CA LEU A 46 -9.67 -10.32 9.24
C LEU A 46 -10.27 -10.89 10.53
N GLN A 47 -11.29 -11.71 10.39
CA GLN A 47 -11.92 -12.49 11.45
C GLN A 47 -12.12 -13.91 10.98
N VAL A 48 -11.81 -14.91 11.82
CA VAL A 48 -12.13 -16.30 11.55
C VAL A 48 -13.57 -16.54 12.01
N LYS A 49 -14.37 -17.15 11.13
CA LYS A 49 -15.82 -17.41 11.38
C LYS A 49 -16.06 -18.71 12.12
N SER A 50 -15.16 -19.68 12.01
CA SER A 50 -15.36 -21.04 12.54
C SER A 50 -14.55 -21.24 13.82
N SER A 51 -15.20 -21.71 14.88
CA SER A 51 -14.56 -22.16 16.13
C SER A 51 -13.73 -23.46 15.95
N ASP A 52 -13.94 -24.17 14.85
CA ASP A 52 -13.27 -25.45 14.58
C ASP A 52 -11.85 -25.29 14.05
N ILE A 53 -11.46 -24.06 13.74
CA ILE A 53 -10.11 -23.73 13.27
C ILE A 53 -9.32 -23.20 14.44
N LYS A 54 -8.24 -23.93 14.80
CA LYS A 54 -7.35 -23.49 15.87
C LYS A 54 -6.59 -22.24 15.42
N THR A 55 -6.67 -21.20 16.25
CA THR A 55 -6.01 -19.92 16.01
C THR A 55 -5.19 -19.53 17.23
N TYR A 56 -4.17 -18.73 16.98
CA TYR A 56 -3.26 -18.26 18.02
C TYR A 56 -3.25 -16.74 18.02
N LYS A 57 -3.09 -16.15 19.21
CA LYS A 57 -3.03 -14.70 19.32
C LYS A 57 -1.66 -14.22 18.87
N PRO A 58 -1.58 -13.33 17.85
CA PRO A 58 -0.32 -12.76 17.42
C PRO A 58 0.43 -12.04 18.54
N ASN A 59 1.73 -12.26 18.66
CA ASN A 59 2.62 -11.45 19.48
C ASN A 59 3.30 -10.41 18.57
N GLY A 60 2.62 -9.30 18.32
CA GLY A 60 3.01 -8.27 17.38
C GLY A 60 1.79 -7.70 16.66
N GLN A 61 2.04 -6.94 15.62
CA GLN A 61 0.98 -6.31 14.85
C GLN A 61 1.28 -6.40 13.36
N VAL A 62 0.28 -6.79 12.59
CA VAL A 62 0.32 -6.79 11.13
C VAL A 62 -0.59 -5.67 10.61
N TYR A 63 -0.06 -4.83 9.70
CA TYR A 63 -0.79 -3.71 9.12
C TYR A 63 -1.02 -3.89 7.62
N LEU A 64 -2.26 -3.82 7.22
CA LEU A 64 -2.65 -3.63 5.82
C LEU A 64 -2.53 -2.16 5.46
N LEU A 65 -1.87 -1.85 4.36
CA LEU A 65 -1.65 -0.49 3.89
C LEU A 65 -2.60 -0.13 2.75
N SER A 66 -3.13 1.08 2.79
CA SER A 66 -3.91 1.67 1.71
C SER A 66 -3.25 2.95 1.19
N ILE A 67 -3.68 3.38 0.02
CA ILE A 67 -3.45 4.72 -0.52
C ILE A 67 -4.80 5.36 -0.82
N TRP A 68 -4.85 6.67 -0.77
CA TRP A 68 -5.99 7.42 -1.25
C TRP A 68 -5.71 7.87 -2.69
N VAL A 69 -6.65 7.58 -3.59
CA VAL A 69 -6.56 7.95 -5.01
C VAL A 69 -7.82 8.70 -5.39
N SER A 70 -7.69 9.86 -6.01
CA SER A 70 -8.87 10.59 -6.50
C SER A 70 -9.62 9.75 -7.53
N THR A 71 -10.95 9.76 -7.45
CA THR A 71 -11.82 8.90 -8.28
C THR A 71 -11.70 9.20 -9.77
N ALA A 72 -12.13 8.24 -10.59
CA ALA A 72 -12.08 8.36 -12.04
C ALA A 72 -12.87 9.57 -12.57
N ASP A 73 -13.93 10.00 -11.91
CA ASP A 73 -14.77 11.13 -12.30
C ASP A 73 -14.41 12.43 -11.56
N ALA A 74 -13.39 12.43 -10.70
CA ALA A 74 -12.96 13.62 -9.96
C ALA A 74 -12.45 14.71 -10.90
N LYS A 75 -12.84 15.94 -10.61
CA LYS A 75 -12.34 17.15 -11.28
C LYS A 75 -11.34 17.83 -10.36
N ILE A 76 -10.07 17.59 -10.59
CA ILE A 76 -8.99 18.23 -9.84
C ILE A 76 -8.81 19.65 -10.39
N LEU A 77 -8.84 20.65 -9.51
CA LEU A 77 -8.57 22.02 -9.89
C LEU A 77 -7.06 22.30 -9.94
N GLY A 78 -6.65 23.29 -10.73
CA GLY A 78 -5.25 23.68 -10.81
C GLY A 78 -4.65 24.06 -9.45
N ALA A 79 -5.43 24.71 -8.58
CA ALA A 79 -5.00 25.01 -7.21
C ALA A 79 -4.73 23.75 -6.37
N GLU A 80 -5.56 22.70 -6.51
CA GLU A 80 -5.35 21.41 -5.85
C GLU A 80 -4.11 20.72 -6.37
N ALA A 81 -3.88 20.77 -7.70
CA ALA A 81 -2.68 20.22 -8.31
C ALA A 81 -1.41 20.92 -7.81
N VAL A 82 -1.41 22.25 -7.74
CA VAL A 82 -0.31 23.03 -7.17
C VAL A 82 -0.11 22.70 -5.69
N ALA A 83 -1.18 22.65 -4.90
CA ALA A 83 -1.12 22.29 -3.49
C ALA A 83 -0.57 20.86 -3.27
N CYS A 84 -0.91 19.92 -4.15
CA CYS A 84 -0.34 18.57 -4.14
C CYS A 84 1.15 18.59 -4.49
N TRP A 85 1.52 19.31 -5.53
CA TRP A 85 2.90 19.37 -6.04
C TRP A 85 3.92 19.92 -5.03
N VAL A 86 3.50 20.83 -4.14
CA VAL A 86 4.39 21.39 -3.10
C VAL A 86 4.46 20.52 -1.84
N ARG A 87 3.69 19.46 -1.75
CA ARG A 87 3.65 18.52 -0.62
C ARG A 87 4.52 17.31 -0.89
N GLU A 88 5.31 16.89 0.09
CA GLU A 88 6.14 15.68 0.02
C GLU A 88 5.32 14.37 0.06
N ASP A 89 4.10 14.43 0.59
CA ASP A 89 3.20 13.27 0.74
C ASP A 89 2.07 13.25 -0.30
N CYS A 90 2.25 13.88 -1.45
CA CYS A 90 1.24 13.95 -2.49
C CYS A 90 1.87 13.81 -3.88
N VAL A 91 1.30 12.96 -4.71
CA VAL A 91 1.79 12.71 -6.07
C VAL A 91 0.68 12.97 -7.09
N LEU A 92 1.06 13.57 -8.20
CA LEU A 92 0.20 13.83 -9.35
C LEU A 92 0.56 12.89 -10.50
N PHE A 93 -0.42 12.15 -10.99
CA PHE A 93 -0.28 11.37 -12.22
C PHE A 93 -1.19 11.89 -13.31
N PRO A 94 -0.76 11.88 -14.59
CA PRO A 94 -1.68 12.10 -15.70
C PRO A 94 -2.83 11.09 -15.63
N ARG A 95 -4.07 11.57 -15.75
CA ARG A 95 -5.26 10.72 -15.68
C ARG A 95 -5.22 9.55 -16.70
N SER A 96 -4.64 9.76 -17.86
CA SER A 96 -4.50 8.74 -18.91
C SER A 96 -3.60 7.56 -18.53
N VAL A 97 -2.71 7.74 -17.54
CA VAL A 97 -1.85 6.67 -17.01
C VAL A 97 -2.63 5.80 -16.03
N MET A 98 -3.47 6.43 -15.20
CA MET A 98 -4.19 5.74 -14.13
C MET A 98 -5.52 5.12 -14.58
N TYR A 99 -6.23 5.81 -15.46
CA TYR A 99 -7.58 5.43 -15.85
C TYR A 99 -7.72 5.30 -17.37
N LYS A 100 -8.39 4.25 -17.82
CA LYS A 100 -8.76 4.09 -19.22
C LYS A 100 -9.72 5.22 -19.66
N ARG A 101 -9.64 5.61 -20.94
CA ARG A 101 -10.55 6.59 -21.50
C ARG A 101 -12.01 6.11 -21.31
N ASN A 102 -12.89 7.01 -20.89
CA ASN A 102 -14.31 6.73 -20.66
C ASN A 102 -14.62 5.69 -19.57
N THR A 103 -13.71 5.47 -18.62
CA THR A 103 -14.05 4.71 -17.41
C THR A 103 -14.80 5.60 -16.41
N THR A 104 -15.57 4.98 -15.51
CA THR A 104 -16.31 5.64 -14.44
C THR A 104 -15.82 5.15 -13.08
N THR A 105 -16.04 5.94 -12.03
CA THR A 105 -15.71 5.57 -10.65
C THR A 105 -16.32 4.23 -10.28
N VAL A 106 -17.61 4.01 -10.57
CA VAL A 106 -18.31 2.75 -10.26
C VAL A 106 -17.66 1.53 -10.92
N LYS A 107 -17.18 1.71 -12.17
CA LYS A 107 -16.52 0.62 -12.91
C LYS A 107 -15.16 0.28 -12.31
N GLU A 108 -14.38 1.29 -11.94
CA GLU A 108 -13.07 1.09 -11.30
C GLU A 108 -13.22 0.50 -9.89
N GLU A 109 -14.17 0.96 -9.09
CA GLU A 109 -14.48 0.38 -7.78
C GLU A 109 -14.87 -1.10 -7.87
N LYS A 110 -15.77 -1.45 -8.82
CA LYS A 110 -16.14 -2.85 -9.05
C LYS A 110 -14.94 -3.71 -9.42
N LYS A 111 -14.06 -3.20 -10.29
CA LYS A 111 -12.82 -3.88 -10.68
C LYS A 111 -11.90 -4.07 -9.47
N ALA A 112 -11.67 -3.00 -8.70
CA ALA A 112 -10.82 -3.04 -7.51
C ALA A 112 -11.33 -4.03 -6.45
N LEU A 113 -12.66 -4.14 -6.27
CA LEU A 113 -13.27 -5.14 -5.39
C LEU A 113 -13.08 -6.57 -5.90
N GLN A 114 -13.14 -6.80 -7.22
CA GLN A 114 -12.87 -8.12 -7.81
C GLN A 114 -11.41 -8.51 -7.63
N GLU A 115 -10.47 -7.61 -7.87
CA GLU A 115 -9.04 -7.81 -7.68
C GLU A 115 -8.71 -8.09 -6.21
N MET A 116 -9.35 -7.40 -5.26
CA MET A 116 -9.21 -7.64 -3.83
C MET A 116 -9.67 -9.07 -3.46
N LYS A 117 -10.82 -9.53 -3.97
CA LYS A 117 -11.31 -10.89 -3.71
C LYS A 117 -10.38 -11.95 -4.27
N ALA A 118 -9.88 -11.77 -5.49
CA ALA A 118 -8.89 -12.67 -6.09
C ALA A 118 -7.61 -12.72 -5.24
N SER A 119 -7.11 -11.56 -4.83
CA SER A 119 -5.92 -11.46 -3.96
C SER A 119 -6.10 -12.16 -2.61
N GLN A 120 -7.29 -12.14 -2.03
CA GLN A 120 -7.60 -12.87 -0.79
C GLN A 120 -7.57 -14.38 -1.00
N SER A 121 -8.10 -14.88 -2.12
CA SER A 121 -8.08 -16.29 -2.48
C SER A 121 -6.65 -16.78 -2.77
N ASP A 122 -5.86 -15.97 -3.49
CA ASP A 122 -4.46 -16.27 -3.74
C ASP A 122 -3.64 -16.29 -2.43
N ALA A 123 -3.89 -15.33 -1.54
CA ALA A 123 -3.26 -15.29 -0.21
C ALA A 123 -3.60 -16.52 0.63
N MET A 124 -4.86 -16.97 0.62
CA MET A 124 -5.27 -18.21 1.29
C MET A 124 -4.55 -19.42 0.71
N SER A 125 -4.43 -19.50 -0.61
CA SER A 125 -3.74 -20.59 -1.31
C SER A 125 -2.25 -20.60 -0.99
N ALA A 126 -1.59 -19.42 -1.04
CA ALA A 126 -0.19 -19.26 -0.66
C ALA A 126 0.06 -19.65 0.81
N THR A 127 -0.85 -19.22 1.72
CA THR A 127 -0.81 -19.60 3.13
C THR A 127 -0.88 -21.11 3.32
N LYS A 128 -1.84 -21.77 2.68
CA LYS A 128 -1.98 -23.24 2.76
C LYS A 128 -0.74 -23.96 2.26
N ASN A 129 -0.20 -23.54 1.11
CA ASN A 129 1.00 -24.15 0.52
C ASN A 129 2.20 -23.95 1.45
N TYR A 130 2.36 -22.78 2.03
CA TYR A 130 3.42 -22.48 2.99
C TYR A 130 3.28 -23.33 4.27
N LEU A 131 2.06 -23.38 4.86
CA LEU A 131 1.79 -24.16 6.07
C LEU A 131 2.02 -25.65 5.83
N LYS A 132 1.54 -26.20 4.71
CA LYS A 132 1.75 -27.61 4.35
C LYS A 132 3.23 -27.97 4.27
N LYS A 133 4.06 -27.06 3.76
CA LYS A 133 5.51 -27.28 3.60
C LYS A 133 6.26 -27.14 4.92
N ASN A 134 5.99 -26.08 5.68
CA ASN A 134 6.82 -25.67 6.80
C ASN A 134 6.23 -26.04 8.17
N PHE A 135 4.90 -26.25 8.25
CA PHE A 135 4.15 -26.54 9.47
C PHE A 135 3.17 -27.71 9.26
N PRO A 136 3.65 -28.92 8.97
CA PRO A 136 2.81 -30.08 8.61
C PRO A 136 1.85 -30.52 9.74
N SER A 137 2.09 -30.10 10.98
CA SER A 137 1.22 -30.36 12.14
C SER A 137 -0.03 -29.46 12.18
N VAL A 138 -0.08 -28.40 11.37
CA VAL A 138 -1.24 -27.49 11.31
C VAL A 138 -2.32 -28.13 10.43
N ASP A 139 -3.50 -28.35 10.99
CA ASP A 139 -4.65 -28.85 10.22
C ASP A 139 -5.24 -27.75 9.33
N ILE A 140 -4.89 -27.82 8.05
CA ILE A 140 -5.38 -26.87 7.03
C ILE A 140 -6.62 -27.35 6.30
N SER A 141 -7.15 -28.55 6.62
CA SER A 141 -8.27 -29.17 5.91
C SER A 141 -9.55 -28.33 5.92
N LYS A 142 -9.77 -27.60 7.02
CA LYS A 142 -10.93 -26.72 7.23
C LYS A 142 -10.72 -25.28 6.76
N LEU A 143 -9.51 -24.92 6.33
CA LEU A 143 -9.21 -23.58 5.86
C LEU A 143 -9.75 -23.38 4.44
N SER A 144 -10.61 -22.37 4.26
CA SER A 144 -11.16 -21.97 2.98
C SER A 144 -11.44 -20.47 2.97
N ASP A 145 -11.70 -19.89 1.81
CA ASP A 145 -12.06 -18.46 1.69
C ASP A 145 -13.30 -18.13 2.53
N SER A 146 -14.23 -19.08 2.65
CA SER A 146 -15.45 -18.93 3.47
C SER A 146 -15.19 -18.95 4.98
N SER A 147 -14.04 -19.48 5.42
CA SER A 147 -13.64 -19.50 6.84
C SER A 147 -13.27 -18.13 7.37
N LEU A 148 -12.99 -17.18 6.47
CA LEU A 148 -12.61 -15.81 6.83
C LEU A 148 -13.74 -14.83 6.53
N LYS A 149 -13.85 -13.82 7.39
CA LYS A 149 -14.59 -12.59 7.11
C LYS A 149 -13.58 -11.47 6.93
N VAL A 150 -13.60 -10.87 5.76
CA VAL A 150 -12.78 -9.68 5.47
C VAL A 150 -13.69 -8.45 5.51
N SER A 151 -13.32 -7.48 6.33
CA SER A 151 -14.05 -6.21 6.49
C SER A 151 -13.15 -5.05 6.10
N LEU A 152 -13.27 -4.61 4.86
CA LEU A 152 -12.51 -3.50 4.30
C LEU A 152 -13.45 -2.56 3.55
N PRO A 153 -14.09 -1.61 4.24
CA PRO A 153 -14.94 -0.63 3.57
C PRO A 153 -14.07 0.27 2.68
N ASN A 154 -14.58 0.57 1.50
CA ASN A 154 -13.99 1.53 0.54
C ASN A 154 -12.51 1.24 0.16
N THR A 155 -12.08 -0.01 0.28
CA THR A 155 -10.73 -0.43 -0.07
C THR A 155 -10.80 -1.52 -1.13
N GLY A 156 -9.95 -1.43 -2.14
CA GLY A 156 -9.89 -2.38 -3.24
C GLY A 156 -8.47 -2.56 -3.77
N GLY A 157 -8.33 -3.45 -4.75
CA GLY A 157 -7.07 -3.76 -5.38
C GLY A 157 -6.32 -4.96 -4.77
N PRO A 158 -5.34 -5.51 -5.48
CA PRO A 158 -4.72 -6.80 -5.13
C PRO A 158 -3.52 -6.67 -4.18
N SER A 159 -3.14 -5.46 -3.78
CA SER A 159 -1.87 -5.16 -3.10
C SER A 159 -1.76 -5.65 -1.65
N GLY A 160 -2.84 -6.18 -1.08
CA GLY A 160 -2.89 -6.73 0.27
C GLY A 160 -2.50 -8.21 0.38
N GLY A 161 -2.33 -8.92 -0.73
CA GLY A 161 -2.16 -10.38 -0.74
C GLY A 161 -0.98 -10.86 0.11
N LEU A 162 0.17 -10.22 -0.03
CA LEU A 162 1.36 -10.53 0.77
C LEU A 162 1.08 -10.44 2.28
N ILE A 163 0.52 -9.32 2.72
CA ILE A 163 0.33 -9.09 4.16
C ILE A 163 -0.80 -9.94 4.74
N PHE A 164 -1.81 -10.28 3.93
CA PHE A 164 -2.80 -11.28 4.30
C PHE A 164 -2.15 -12.64 4.55
N SER A 165 -1.26 -13.10 3.67
CA SER A 165 -0.57 -14.38 3.83
C SER A 165 0.29 -14.42 5.09
N ILE A 166 1.10 -13.40 5.33
CA ILE A 166 1.95 -13.30 6.54
C ILE A 166 1.09 -13.34 7.80
N GLY A 167 0.03 -12.53 7.85
CA GLY A 167 -0.86 -12.49 9.00
C GLY A 167 -1.62 -13.81 9.24
N LEU A 168 -2.05 -14.49 8.17
CA LEU A 168 -2.72 -15.78 8.28
C LEU A 168 -1.78 -16.88 8.76
N ILE A 169 -0.52 -16.90 8.31
CA ILE A 169 0.49 -17.86 8.77
C ILE A 169 0.72 -17.69 10.27
N ASP A 170 0.98 -16.46 10.73
CA ASP A 170 1.16 -16.17 12.14
C ASP A 170 -0.08 -16.55 12.98
N PHE A 171 -1.27 -16.32 12.45
CA PHE A 171 -2.53 -16.60 13.13
C PHE A 171 -2.86 -18.09 13.25
N PHE A 172 -2.38 -18.93 12.33
CA PHE A 172 -2.64 -20.37 12.32
C PHE A 172 -1.49 -21.21 12.89
N THR A 173 -0.36 -20.61 13.22
CA THR A 173 0.79 -21.31 13.84
C THR A 173 0.92 -20.97 15.31
N SER A 174 1.45 -21.92 16.10
CA SER A 174 1.78 -21.70 17.51
C SER A 174 3.11 -21.00 17.72
N GLU A 175 3.89 -20.83 16.67
CA GLU A 175 5.17 -20.15 16.71
C GLU A 175 4.99 -18.64 16.74
N ASP A 176 5.83 -17.97 17.51
CA ASP A 176 5.88 -16.51 17.58
C ASP A 176 6.66 -15.94 16.39
N ILE A 177 5.97 -15.86 15.22
CA ILE A 177 6.59 -15.43 13.97
C ILE A 177 6.91 -13.93 14.01
N LEU A 178 6.01 -13.14 14.54
CA LEU A 178 6.18 -11.69 14.58
C LEU A 178 7.15 -11.21 15.67
N GLN A 179 7.36 -11.99 16.72
CA GLN A 179 8.29 -11.70 17.83
C GLN A 179 8.12 -10.27 18.42
N GLY A 180 6.89 -9.83 18.57
CA GLY A 180 6.56 -8.49 19.06
C GLY A 180 6.71 -7.36 18.03
N GLN A 181 7.08 -7.67 16.80
CA GLN A 181 7.30 -6.66 15.76
C GLN A 181 5.98 -6.09 15.21
N LYS A 182 6.07 -4.86 14.72
CA LYS A 182 5.01 -4.17 13.99
C LYS A 182 5.33 -4.21 12.50
N VAL A 183 4.69 -5.13 11.79
CA VAL A 183 4.99 -5.45 10.40
C VAL A 183 3.91 -4.88 9.49
N ALA A 184 4.31 -4.16 8.47
CA ALA A 184 3.47 -3.78 7.35
C ALA A 184 3.93 -4.50 6.08
N GLY A 185 3.06 -4.59 5.08
CA GLY A 185 3.46 -5.18 3.81
C GLY A 185 2.55 -4.74 2.67
N SER A 186 3.11 -4.69 1.48
CA SER A 186 2.35 -4.46 0.27
C SER A 186 3.00 -5.18 -0.91
N GLY A 187 2.20 -6.01 -1.54
CA GLY A 187 2.58 -6.84 -2.68
C GLY A 187 1.36 -7.63 -3.15
N THR A 188 1.24 -7.88 -4.44
CA THR A 188 0.39 -8.96 -4.91
C THR A 188 1.01 -10.28 -4.49
N ILE A 189 0.21 -11.34 -4.45
CA ILE A 189 0.74 -12.68 -4.19
C ILE A 189 0.08 -13.66 -5.15
N THR A 190 0.84 -14.67 -5.56
CA THR A 190 0.33 -15.82 -6.29
C THR A 190 0.21 -17.03 -5.37
N ALA A 191 -0.55 -18.04 -5.76
CA ALA A 191 -0.74 -19.24 -4.95
C ALA A 191 0.57 -19.98 -4.62
N ASP A 192 1.60 -19.85 -5.46
CA ASP A 192 2.95 -20.40 -5.25
C ASP A 192 3.85 -19.47 -4.40
N GLY A 193 3.31 -18.35 -3.90
CA GLY A 193 4.00 -17.46 -2.97
C GLY A 193 4.90 -16.40 -3.62
N LYS A 194 4.83 -16.18 -4.94
CA LYS A 194 5.55 -15.07 -5.58
C LYS A 194 4.90 -13.74 -5.26
N VAL A 195 5.74 -12.74 -5.01
CA VAL A 195 5.34 -11.38 -4.65
C VAL A 195 5.57 -10.45 -5.84
N GLY A 196 4.51 -9.84 -6.35
CA GLY A 196 4.57 -8.93 -7.48
C GLY A 196 4.36 -7.46 -7.09
N ALA A 197 4.68 -6.57 -8.04
CA ALA A 197 4.62 -5.13 -7.88
C ALA A 197 3.22 -4.59 -7.55
N ILE A 198 3.21 -3.42 -6.94
CA ILE A 198 1.99 -2.65 -6.60
C ILE A 198 2.20 -1.17 -6.90
N GLY A 199 1.12 -0.42 -7.00
CA GLY A 199 1.21 1.04 -7.12
C GLY A 199 1.31 1.76 -5.78
N GLY A 200 1.99 2.92 -5.78
CA GLY A 200 2.03 3.83 -4.64
C GLY A 200 2.87 3.32 -3.47
N ILE A 201 4.02 2.72 -3.74
CA ILE A 201 4.89 2.20 -2.66
C ILE A 201 5.44 3.32 -1.77
N SER A 202 5.76 4.48 -2.34
CA SER A 202 6.23 5.65 -1.59
C SER A 202 5.19 6.13 -0.57
N GLU A 203 3.94 6.25 -0.99
CA GLU A 203 2.81 6.64 -0.13
C GLU A 203 2.52 5.58 0.94
N LYS A 204 2.69 4.29 0.59
CA LYS A 204 2.55 3.19 1.55
C LYS A 204 3.66 3.16 2.59
N ILE A 205 4.88 3.54 2.24
CA ILE A 205 5.96 3.72 3.23
C ILE A 205 5.57 4.79 4.25
N ILE A 206 5.00 5.92 3.80
CA ILE A 206 4.52 6.99 4.69
C ILE A 206 3.37 6.46 5.57
N ALA A 207 2.41 5.74 4.99
CA ALA A 207 1.29 5.14 5.73
C ALA A 207 1.78 4.13 6.79
N ALA A 208 2.77 3.28 6.46
CA ALA A 208 3.37 2.33 7.37
C ALA A 208 4.06 3.03 8.57
N LYS A 209 4.82 4.09 8.30
CA LYS A 209 5.45 4.93 9.34
C LYS A 209 4.41 5.56 10.26
N LYS A 210 3.35 6.15 9.69
CA LYS A 210 2.24 6.74 10.46
C LYS A 210 1.52 5.70 11.35
N ALA A 211 1.41 4.44 10.88
CA ALA A 211 0.86 3.33 11.67
C ALA A 211 1.82 2.80 12.75
N GLY A 212 3.06 3.26 12.76
CA GLY A 212 4.09 2.83 13.71
C GLY A 212 4.69 1.47 13.36
N ALA A 213 4.62 1.04 12.10
CA ALA A 213 5.30 -0.17 11.65
C ALA A 213 6.82 0.02 11.73
N THR A 214 7.51 -1.05 12.15
CA THR A 214 8.97 -1.08 12.24
C THR A 214 9.62 -1.72 11.01
N VAL A 215 8.86 -2.61 10.36
CA VAL A 215 9.26 -3.32 9.13
C VAL A 215 8.16 -3.16 8.09
N LEU A 216 8.55 -2.90 6.84
CA LEU A 216 7.68 -2.92 5.67
C LEU A 216 8.24 -3.90 4.64
N PHE A 217 7.49 -4.93 4.31
CA PHE A 217 7.78 -5.76 3.15
C PHE A 217 7.20 -5.14 1.87
N ALA A 218 8.05 -5.00 0.85
CA ALA A 218 7.69 -4.51 -0.46
C ALA A 218 8.12 -5.52 -1.53
N SER A 219 7.45 -5.52 -2.69
CA SER A 219 7.93 -6.30 -3.83
C SER A 219 9.29 -5.77 -4.30
N ARG A 220 10.23 -6.67 -4.64
CA ARG A 220 11.50 -6.31 -5.28
C ARG A 220 11.29 -5.62 -6.63
N GLU A 221 10.19 -5.90 -7.30
CA GLU A 221 9.81 -5.22 -8.55
C GLU A 221 9.51 -3.73 -8.36
N ASN A 222 9.22 -3.29 -7.12
CA ASN A 222 9.02 -1.88 -6.80
C ASN A 222 10.31 -1.13 -6.40
N CYS A 223 11.48 -1.75 -6.45
CA CYS A 223 12.73 -1.11 -6.00
C CYS A 223 13.02 0.23 -6.68
N GLY A 224 12.67 0.37 -7.96
CA GLY A 224 12.84 1.64 -8.68
C GLY A 224 11.93 2.79 -8.22
N GLU A 225 10.89 2.48 -7.44
CA GLU A 225 9.92 3.45 -6.91
C GLU A 225 10.12 3.71 -5.40
N ILE A 226 10.97 2.92 -4.73
CA ILE A 226 11.29 3.11 -3.30
C ILE A 226 12.28 4.24 -3.17
N PRO A 227 12.01 5.28 -2.36
CA PRO A 227 12.94 6.37 -2.14
C PRO A 227 14.29 5.87 -1.57
N GLU A 228 15.40 6.42 -2.05
CA GLU A 228 16.76 6.03 -1.61
C GLU A 228 16.97 6.27 -0.10
N ASN A 229 16.41 7.35 0.44
CA ASN A 229 16.58 7.79 1.81
C ASN A 229 15.35 7.54 2.67
N VAL A 230 15.05 6.26 2.95
CA VAL A 230 13.98 5.90 3.89
C VAL A 230 14.53 5.86 5.32
N SER A 231 13.95 6.66 6.20
CA SER A 231 14.30 6.70 7.63
C SER A 231 13.11 6.29 8.50
N GLY A 232 13.39 5.80 9.71
CA GLY A 232 12.36 5.50 10.71
C GLY A 232 11.65 4.15 10.55
N ILE A 233 11.86 3.44 9.45
CA ILE A 233 11.32 2.12 9.16
C ILE A 233 12.35 1.30 8.37
N SER A 234 12.34 -0.03 8.53
CA SER A 234 13.10 -0.95 7.68
C SER A 234 12.23 -1.37 6.49
N VAL A 235 12.63 -1.04 5.27
CA VAL A 235 11.95 -1.50 4.05
C VAL A 235 12.72 -2.70 3.49
N VAL A 236 12.07 -3.83 3.38
CA VAL A 236 12.66 -5.09 2.92
C VAL A 236 12.02 -5.50 1.61
N ALA A 237 12.78 -5.43 0.53
CA ALA A 237 12.33 -5.82 -0.79
C ALA A 237 12.50 -7.33 -0.97
N ILE A 238 11.40 -8.01 -1.30
CA ILE A 238 11.30 -9.46 -1.42
C ILE A 238 10.64 -9.87 -2.74
N SER A 239 10.93 -11.09 -3.19
CA SER A 239 10.32 -11.69 -4.37
C SER A 239 9.35 -12.83 -4.00
N THR A 240 9.44 -13.36 -2.78
CA THR A 240 8.61 -14.49 -2.35
C THR A 240 8.14 -14.35 -0.91
N LEU A 241 7.03 -15.02 -0.58
CA LEU A 241 6.54 -15.18 0.79
C LEU A 241 7.58 -15.86 1.70
N GLU A 242 8.33 -16.84 1.16
CA GLU A 242 9.41 -17.53 1.88
C GLU A 242 10.50 -16.57 2.35
N GLU A 243 10.90 -15.60 1.50
CA GLU A 243 11.87 -14.56 1.88
C GLU A 243 11.35 -13.70 3.04
N ALA A 244 10.07 -13.31 3.01
CA ALA A 244 9.46 -12.54 4.11
C ALA A 244 9.46 -13.32 5.42
N MET A 245 9.05 -14.59 5.37
CA MET A 245 8.97 -15.43 6.55
C MET A 245 10.36 -15.74 7.11
N THR A 246 11.34 -16.00 6.25
CA THR A 246 12.74 -16.19 6.63
C THR A 246 13.30 -14.94 7.32
N TYR A 247 13.00 -13.76 6.77
CA TYR A 247 13.40 -12.50 7.39
C TYR A 247 12.84 -12.36 8.81
N LEU A 248 11.56 -12.65 9.02
CA LEU A 248 10.91 -12.56 10.34
C LEU A 248 11.51 -13.53 11.37
N GLN A 249 11.94 -14.70 10.92
CA GLN A 249 12.56 -15.71 11.77
C GLN A 249 14.03 -15.43 12.12
N MET A 250 14.77 -14.79 11.20
CA MET A 250 16.23 -14.60 11.33
C MET A 250 16.61 -13.31 12.07
N VAL A 251 15.72 -12.33 12.13
CA VAL A 251 16.12 -11.00 12.64
C VAL A 251 16.21 -11.00 14.17
N PRO A 252 17.41 -11.04 14.74
CA PRO A 252 17.62 -10.52 16.08
C PRO A 252 17.29 -9.03 16.00
N ARG A 253 16.49 -8.52 16.87
CA ARG A 253 16.03 -7.14 17.13
C ARG A 253 16.97 -5.99 16.72
N SER A 254 17.70 -6.13 15.60
CA SER A 254 18.65 -5.18 15.06
C SER A 254 17.88 -4.07 14.35
N ASN A 255 18.05 -2.84 14.83
CA ASN A 255 17.51 -1.60 14.27
C ASN A 255 18.11 -1.27 12.90
N SER A 256 18.11 -2.18 11.93
CA SER A 256 18.51 -1.88 10.56
C SER A 256 17.42 -1.00 9.91
N ARG A 257 17.57 0.30 10.06
CA ARG A 257 16.73 1.29 9.38
C ARG A 257 17.27 1.48 7.97
N GLY A 258 16.39 1.55 6.99
CA GLY A 258 16.78 1.75 5.60
C GLY A 258 16.14 0.74 4.65
N VAL A 259 16.62 0.71 3.42
CA VAL A 259 16.14 -0.18 2.36
C VAL A 259 17.10 -1.35 2.22
N SER A 260 16.57 -2.57 2.20
CA SER A 260 17.32 -3.80 1.94
C SER A 260 16.65 -4.63 0.85
N GLY A 261 17.42 -5.48 0.16
CA GLY A 261 16.92 -6.36 -0.90
C GLY A 261 16.76 -5.69 -2.28
N CYS A 262 17.01 -4.38 -2.39
CA CYS A 262 17.03 -3.64 -3.66
C CYS A 262 18.43 -3.51 -4.30
N THR A 263 19.47 -4.05 -3.70
CA THR A 263 20.82 -4.04 -4.28
C THR A 263 20.89 -4.98 -5.47
N ASN A 264 21.26 -4.43 -6.64
CA ASN A 264 21.53 -5.10 -7.94
C ASN A 264 20.35 -5.21 -8.93
N LEU A 265 19.56 -4.17 -9.09
CA LEU A 265 18.88 -3.96 -10.37
C LEU A 265 19.78 -3.09 -11.25
N GLY A 266 20.76 -3.75 -11.86
CA GLY A 266 21.46 -3.37 -13.08
C GLY A 266 22.23 -2.04 -13.05
N ALA A 267 23.56 -2.11 -12.99
CA ALA A 267 24.41 -1.22 -13.77
C ALA A 267 24.33 -1.63 -15.25
#